data_fc4102f8202e0e645c3ddf83f1458967
#
_entry.id   fc4102f8202e0e645c3ddf83f1458967
#
_cell.length_a   1.000
_cell.length_b   1.000
_cell.length_c   1.000
_cell.angle_alpha   90.00
_cell.angle_beta   90.00
_cell.angle_gamma   90.00
#
_symmetry.space_group_name_H-M   'P 1'
#
loop_
_entity.id
_entity.type
_entity.pdbx_description
1 polymer ?
#
loop_
_entity_poly.entity_id
_entity_poly.type
_entity_poly.pdbx_seq_one_letter_code
_entity_poly.pdbx_strand_id
1 'polypeptide(L)'
;MVNSVEKIKVDSAHPFLKKDPKPTRARLVSLLGPLGRKRYGEVERFLATITGATSGLFYYGTTWGWAVRYQLGLKNTLCTLHLLPNLFEATVLLGKELDEPMKNGVFSQELKRRITRSKIQSSLRCVRQPIKNDMDYASFQVLIGLKASALRAKKAAKAPKKEPVNLNEAVVK
;
A
#
# COMPACT_ATOMS: atom_id res chain seq x y z
N MET A 1 -14.30 13.02 -26.12
CA MET A 1 -13.96 13.97 -25.02
C MET A 1 -12.94 13.26 -24.11
N VAL A 2 -11.69 13.66 -24.18
CA VAL A 2 -10.57 12.98 -23.48
C VAL A 2 -10.55 13.52 -22.07
N ASN A 3 -10.94 12.70 -21.09
CA ASN A 3 -10.84 13.02 -19.69
C ASN A 3 -9.38 13.16 -19.28
N SER A 4 -8.96 14.39 -19.11
CA SER A 4 -7.69 14.76 -18.50
C SER A 4 -7.66 14.18 -17.08
N VAL A 5 -6.96 13.07 -16.92
CA VAL A 5 -6.51 12.62 -15.60
C VAL A 5 -5.62 13.74 -15.09
N GLU A 6 -6.05 14.48 -14.07
CA GLU A 6 -5.19 15.42 -13.35
C GLU A 6 -3.92 14.69 -12.97
N LYS A 7 -2.87 14.88 -13.78
CA LYS A 7 -1.50 14.62 -13.34
C LYS A 7 -1.32 15.62 -12.20
N ILE A 8 -1.27 15.13 -10.96
CA ILE A 8 -0.70 15.92 -9.89
C ILE A 8 0.70 16.26 -10.41
N LYS A 9 0.87 17.50 -10.87
CA LYS A 9 2.20 18.03 -11.15
C LYS A 9 2.92 17.97 -9.82
N VAL A 10 3.84 17.02 -9.68
CA VAL A 10 4.80 17.05 -8.60
C VAL A 10 5.56 18.35 -8.86
N ASP A 11 5.29 19.32 -8.03
CA ASP A 11 5.88 20.65 -8.13
C ASP A 11 7.40 20.46 -8.21
N SER A 12 8.07 21.19 -9.10
CA SER A 12 9.52 21.18 -9.29
C SER A 12 10.31 21.46 -8.00
N ALA A 13 9.63 21.85 -6.94
CA ALA A 13 10.14 22.05 -5.59
C ALA A 13 10.32 20.77 -4.75
N HIS A 14 9.97 19.56 -5.25
CA HIS A 14 10.16 18.34 -4.45
C HIS A 14 11.66 17.99 -4.38
N PRO A 15 12.31 18.11 -3.21
CA PRO A 15 13.77 18.07 -3.11
C PRO A 15 14.39 16.69 -3.29
N PHE A 16 13.56 15.61 -3.34
CA PHE A 16 14.03 14.23 -3.38
C PHE A 16 13.66 13.50 -4.68
N LEU A 17 13.57 14.23 -5.79
CA LEU A 17 13.34 13.65 -7.12
C LEU A 17 14.59 12.97 -7.70
N LYS A 18 15.78 13.34 -7.22
CA LYS A 18 17.04 12.70 -7.65
C LYS A 18 17.29 11.42 -6.84
N LYS A 19 17.93 10.44 -7.47
CA LYS A 19 18.30 9.19 -6.82
C LYS A 19 19.37 9.41 -5.74
N ASP A 20 20.31 10.28 -6.01
CA ASP A 20 21.41 10.59 -5.12
C ASP A 20 21.43 12.09 -4.76
N PRO A 21 21.74 12.41 -3.52
CA PRO A 21 21.94 11.50 -2.38
C PRO A 21 20.63 10.89 -1.89
N LYS A 22 20.67 9.62 -1.40
CA LYS A 22 19.53 8.96 -0.76
C LYS A 22 19.14 9.72 0.51
N PRO A 23 17.87 10.17 0.66
CA PRO A 23 17.43 10.84 1.86
C PRO A 23 17.28 9.87 3.03
N THR A 24 17.27 10.41 4.25
CA THR A 24 16.77 9.69 5.42
C THR A 24 15.25 9.75 5.46
N ARG A 25 14.61 8.80 6.17
CA ARG A 25 13.16 8.84 6.40
C ARG A 25 12.74 10.14 7.09
N ALA A 26 13.51 10.61 8.08
CA ALA A 26 13.23 11.85 8.79
C ALA A 26 13.20 13.07 7.84
N ARG A 27 14.10 13.13 6.88
CA ARG A 27 14.11 14.20 5.85
C ARG A 27 12.89 14.12 4.93
N LEU A 28 12.41 12.91 4.57
CA LEU A 28 11.17 12.79 3.81
C LEU A 28 9.97 13.26 4.63
N VAL A 29 9.89 12.84 5.90
CA VAL A 29 8.80 13.22 6.80
C VAL A 29 8.78 14.72 7.08
N SER A 30 9.95 15.39 7.06
CA SER A 30 10.02 16.86 7.25
C SER A 30 9.34 17.65 6.13
N LEU A 31 9.08 17.07 4.96
CA LEU A 31 8.27 17.69 3.90
C LEU A 31 6.82 17.93 4.33
N LEU A 32 6.33 17.11 5.26
CA LEU A 32 4.96 17.19 5.75
C LEU A 32 4.84 18.31 6.78
N GLY A 33 3.81 19.15 6.64
CA GLY A 33 3.42 20.08 7.69
C GLY A 33 3.01 19.38 8.98
N PRO A 34 2.74 20.10 10.09
CA PRO A 34 2.44 19.52 11.41
C PRO A 34 1.31 18.48 11.37
N LEU A 35 0.20 18.80 10.71
CA LEU A 35 -0.94 17.87 10.57
C LEU A 35 -0.58 16.65 9.73
N GLY A 36 0.17 16.83 8.65
CA GLY A 36 0.64 15.72 7.82
C GLY A 36 1.56 14.78 8.59
N ARG A 37 2.47 15.30 9.41
CA ARG A 37 3.35 14.48 10.27
C ARG A 37 2.56 13.70 11.32
N LYS A 38 1.56 14.33 11.97
CA LYS A 38 0.67 13.64 12.90
C LYS A 38 -0.02 12.47 12.21
N ARG A 39 -0.63 12.71 11.06
CA ARG A 39 -1.36 11.70 10.28
C ARG A 39 -0.43 10.59 9.77
N TYR A 40 0.76 10.95 9.32
CA TYR A 40 1.78 9.98 8.92
C TYR A 40 2.16 9.05 10.09
N GLY A 41 2.33 9.58 11.30
CA GLY A 41 2.60 8.77 12.50
C GLY A 41 1.44 7.81 12.85
N GLU A 42 0.19 8.21 12.62
CA GLU A 42 -0.99 7.32 12.78
C GLU A 42 -0.95 6.18 11.77
N VAL A 43 -0.63 6.48 10.51
CA VAL A 43 -0.46 5.48 9.44
C VAL A 43 0.68 4.51 9.75
N GLU A 44 1.83 5.00 10.22
CA GLU A 44 2.96 4.15 10.61
C GLU A 44 2.58 3.21 11.75
N ARG A 45 1.93 3.71 12.79
CA ARG A 45 1.45 2.89 13.90
C ARG A 45 0.49 1.80 13.43
N PHE A 46 -0.47 2.15 12.58
CA PHE A 46 -1.39 1.17 12.00
C PHE A 46 -0.65 0.10 11.19
N LEU A 47 0.27 0.49 10.30
CA LEU A 47 1.02 -0.46 9.49
C LEU A 47 1.93 -1.36 10.35
N ALA A 48 2.42 -0.86 11.49
CA ALA A 48 3.20 -1.66 12.45
C ALA A 48 2.37 -2.75 13.14
N THR A 49 1.04 -2.62 13.22
CA THR A 49 0.16 -3.69 13.75
C THR A 49 0.04 -4.89 12.80
N ILE A 50 0.44 -4.74 11.55
CA ILE A 50 0.33 -5.81 10.56
C ILE A 50 1.52 -6.76 10.71
N THR A 51 1.27 -7.91 11.29
CA THR A 51 2.29 -8.93 11.56
C THR A 51 3.11 -9.28 10.32
N GLY A 52 4.43 -9.14 10.42
CA GLY A 52 5.39 -9.43 9.35
C GLY A 52 5.55 -8.29 8.33
N ALA A 53 4.93 -7.12 8.55
CA ALA A 53 5.18 -5.95 7.73
C ALA A 53 6.56 -5.35 8.05
N THR A 54 7.30 -5.04 7.00
CA THR A 54 8.59 -4.32 7.06
C THR A 54 8.55 -3.11 6.16
N SER A 55 9.39 -2.12 6.38
CA SER A 55 9.43 -0.92 5.55
C SER A 55 10.85 -0.51 5.17
N GLY A 56 10.97 0.16 4.03
CA GLY A 56 12.23 0.70 3.53
C GLY A 56 12.01 1.89 2.60
N LEU A 57 13.11 2.57 2.28
CA LEU A 57 13.11 3.64 1.30
C LEU A 57 13.43 3.09 -0.09
N PHE A 58 12.59 3.44 -1.06
CA PHE A 58 12.72 3.02 -2.46
C PHE A 58 12.63 4.21 -3.38
N TYR A 59 13.43 4.19 -4.44
CA TYR A 59 13.41 5.22 -5.46
C TYR A 59 12.50 4.82 -6.62
N TYR A 60 11.56 5.68 -6.97
CA TYR A 60 10.54 5.46 -8.01
C TYR A 60 10.75 6.31 -9.27
N GLY A 61 12.00 6.67 -9.55
CA GLY A 61 12.34 7.50 -10.71
C GLY A 61 12.17 8.99 -10.46
N THR A 62 12.54 9.79 -11.45
CA THR A 62 12.56 11.26 -11.38
C THR A 62 11.18 11.91 -11.24
N THR A 63 10.11 11.18 -11.58
CA THR A 63 8.74 11.68 -11.46
C THR A 63 8.21 11.58 -10.02
N TRP A 64 8.61 10.53 -9.28
CA TRP A 64 8.07 10.22 -7.96
C TRP A 64 9.10 10.36 -6.83
N GLY A 65 10.38 10.31 -7.18
CA GLY A 65 11.46 10.39 -6.22
C GLY A 65 11.51 9.21 -5.25
N TRP A 66 11.90 9.50 -4.03
CA TRP A 66 11.97 8.55 -2.94
C TRP A 66 10.63 8.42 -2.21
N ALA A 67 10.27 7.18 -1.86
CA ALA A 67 9.06 6.87 -1.12
C ALA A 67 9.31 5.78 -0.08
N VAL A 68 8.42 5.68 0.92
CA VAL A 68 8.46 4.62 1.93
C VAL A 68 7.59 3.46 1.45
N ARG A 69 8.20 2.31 1.20
CA ARG A 69 7.50 1.09 0.82
C ARG A 69 7.32 0.19 2.04
N TYR A 70 6.10 -0.28 2.22
CA TYR A 70 5.77 -1.34 3.17
C TYR A 70 5.58 -2.65 2.42
N GLN A 71 6.15 -3.74 2.96
CA GLN A 71 6.14 -5.07 2.37
C GLN A 71 5.69 -6.10 3.40
N LEU A 72 4.98 -7.12 2.95
CA LEU A 72 4.63 -8.29 3.74
C LEU A 72 5.50 -9.47 3.27
N GLY A 73 6.60 -9.72 4.01
CA GLY A 73 7.68 -10.57 3.54
C GLY A 73 8.53 -9.92 2.43
N LEU A 74 9.45 -10.67 1.82
CA LEU A 74 10.51 -10.11 0.98
C LEU A 74 10.06 -9.53 -0.37
N LYS A 75 8.94 -10.01 -0.93
CA LYS A 75 8.55 -9.70 -2.32
C LYS A 75 7.16 -9.08 -2.48
N ASN A 76 6.37 -8.99 -1.42
CA ASN A 76 4.97 -8.59 -1.52
C ASN A 76 4.79 -7.16 -1.02
N THR A 77 4.67 -6.21 -1.93
CA THR A 77 4.37 -4.82 -1.57
C THR A 77 2.96 -4.71 -1.01
N LEU A 78 2.86 -4.24 0.23
CA LEU A 78 1.60 -3.91 0.90
C LEU A 78 1.09 -2.55 0.42
N CYS A 79 1.92 -1.52 0.54
CA CYS A 79 1.68 -0.19 -0.01
C CYS A 79 2.98 0.59 -0.18
N THR A 80 2.87 1.71 -0.89
CA THR A 80 3.94 2.72 -1.00
C THR A 80 3.39 4.05 -0.54
N LEU A 81 4.09 4.72 0.38
CA LEU A 81 3.75 6.06 0.85
C LEU A 81 4.65 7.07 0.14
N HIS A 82 4.06 7.93 -0.68
CA HIS A 82 4.71 9.04 -1.34
C HIS A 82 4.52 10.30 -0.48
N LEU A 83 5.62 10.83 0.03
CA LEU A 83 5.61 12.02 0.89
C LEU A 83 5.91 13.24 0.01
N LEU A 84 4.95 14.12 -0.09
CA LEU A 84 4.98 15.33 -0.91
C LEU A 84 4.94 16.56 0.00
N PRO A 85 5.35 17.75 -0.45
CA PRO A 85 5.20 18.96 0.33
C PRO A 85 3.74 19.14 0.83
N ASN A 86 3.57 19.15 2.16
CA ASN A 86 2.28 19.27 2.86
C ASN A 86 1.22 18.21 2.56
N LEU A 87 1.55 17.14 1.84
CA LEU A 87 0.63 16.07 1.46
C LEU A 87 1.38 14.74 1.43
N PHE A 88 0.71 13.66 1.81
CA PHE A 88 1.18 12.33 1.43
C PHE A 88 0.03 11.46 0.94
N GLU A 89 0.37 10.50 0.10
CA GLU A 89 -0.59 9.56 -0.43
C GLU A 89 -0.04 8.14 -0.36
N ALA A 90 -0.94 7.18 -0.20
CA ALA A 90 -0.64 5.77 -0.30
C ALA A 90 -0.98 5.26 -1.69
N THR A 91 -0.11 4.48 -2.30
CA THR A 91 -0.39 3.68 -3.49
C THR A 91 -0.54 2.23 -3.06
N VAL A 92 -1.69 1.62 -3.37
CA VAL A 92 -2.00 0.22 -3.10
C VAL A 92 -2.36 -0.48 -4.42
N LEU A 93 -1.64 -1.57 -4.73
CA LEU A 93 -1.92 -2.38 -5.91
C LEU A 93 -2.88 -3.52 -5.53
N LEU A 94 -4.09 -3.48 -6.08
CA LEU A 94 -5.17 -4.41 -5.78
C LEU A 94 -5.68 -5.08 -7.06
N GLY A 95 -6.05 -6.34 -6.98
CA GLY A 95 -6.58 -7.14 -8.08
C GLY A 95 -7.98 -7.65 -7.77
N LYS A 96 -8.19 -8.94 -7.94
CA LYS A 96 -9.47 -9.63 -7.73
C LYS A 96 -10.03 -9.49 -6.31
N GLU A 97 -9.20 -9.15 -5.34
CA GLU A 97 -9.61 -8.86 -3.96
C GLU A 97 -10.59 -7.67 -3.85
N LEU A 98 -10.73 -6.87 -4.90
CA LEU A 98 -11.70 -5.77 -4.98
C LEU A 98 -13.09 -6.21 -5.43
N ASP A 99 -13.24 -7.36 -6.10
CA ASP A 99 -14.47 -7.71 -6.81
C ASP A 99 -15.68 -7.81 -5.87
N GLU A 100 -15.56 -8.57 -4.78
CA GLU A 100 -16.63 -8.72 -3.79
C GLU A 100 -16.91 -7.44 -2.99
N PRO A 101 -15.90 -6.73 -2.42
CA PRO A 101 -16.15 -5.46 -1.74
C PRO A 101 -16.78 -4.37 -2.61
N MET A 102 -16.47 -4.36 -3.91
CA MET A 102 -17.10 -3.41 -4.86
C MET A 102 -18.59 -3.70 -5.05
N LYS A 103 -19.00 -4.97 -5.08
CA LYS A 103 -20.40 -5.40 -5.20
C LYS A 103 -21.18 -5.19 -3.91
N ASN A 104 -20.61 -5.59 -2.78
CA ASN A 104 -21.30 -5.72 -1.50
C ASN A 104 -21.37 -4.42 -0.67
N GLY A 105 -21.02 -3.27 -1.25
CA GLY A 105 -21.22 -1.98 -0.59
C GLY A 105 -20.27 -1.66 0.58
N VAL A 106 -19.20 -2.43 0.76
CA VAL A 106 -18.20 -2.24 1.83
C VAL A 106 -17.47 -0.89 1.73
N PHE A 107 -17.35 -0.35 0.52
CA PHE A 107 -16.66 0.91 0.28
C PHE A 107 -17.60 2.12 0.32
N SER A 108 -17.09 3.24 0.86
CA SER A 108 -17.75 4.53 0.67
C SER A 108 -17.86 4.90 -0.83
N GLN A 109 -18.82 5.73 -1.19
CA GLN A 109 -19.01 6.18 -2.59
C GLN A 109 -17.75 6.85 -3.14
N GLU A 110 -17.07 7.64 -2.31
CA GLU A 110 -15.81 8.29 -2.71
C GLU A 110 -14.71 7.28 -2.99
N LEU A 111 -14.53 6.27 -2.13
CA LEU A 111 -13.55 5.21 -2.34
C LEU A 111 -13.89 4.39 -3.59
N LYS A 112 -15.16 4.06 -3.83
CA LYS A 112 -15.61 3.38 -5.06
C LYS A 112 -15.25 4.17 -6.32
N ARG A 113 -15.53 5.49 -6.35
CA ARG A 113 -15.15 6.35 -7.47
C ARG A 113 -13.64 6.34 -7.70
N ARG A 114 -12.85 6.41 -6.65
CA ARG A 114 -11.38 6.39 -6.71
C ARG A 114 -10.85 5.07 -7.26
N ILE A 115 -11.37 3.95 -6.79
CA ILE A 115 -11.03 2.61 -7.30
C ILE A 115 -11.39 2.50 -8.78
N THR A 116 -12.59 2.90 -9.18
CA THR A 116 -13.07 2.83 -10.58
C THR A 116 -12.19 3.65 -11.52
N ARG A 117 -11.75 4.83 -11.09
CA ARG A 117 -10.89 5.73 -11.88
C ARG A 117 -9.40 5.35 -11.83
N SER A 118 -9.01 4.39 -10.99
CA SER A 118 -7.61 4.01 -10.86
C SER A 118 -7.09 3.33 -12.12
N LYS A 119 -5.80 3.57 -12.43
CA LYS A 119 -5.14 2.91 -13.57
C LYS A 119 -5.02 1.42 -13.33
N ILE A 120 -5.21 0.64 -14.39
CA ILE A 120 -4.93 -0.81 -14.40
C ILE A 120 -3.53 -1.00 -14.97
N GLN A 121 -2.71 -1.75 -14.24
CA GLN A 121 -1.36 -2.13 -14.65
C GLN A 121 -1.19 -3.64 -14.40
N SER A 122 -0.97 -4.41 -15.45
CA SER A 122 -0.77 -5.86 -15.37
C SER A 122 -1.87 -6.57 -14.54
N SER A 123 -3.14 -6.30 -14.84
CA SER A 123 -4.34 -6.80 -14.13
C SER A 123 -4.54 -6.31 -12.68
N LEU A 124 -3.69 -5.42 -12.18
CA LEU A 124 -3.84 -4.79 -10.89
C LEU A 124 -4.31 -3.33 -11.04
N ARG A 125 -5.20 -2.90 -10.15
CA ARG A 125 -5.57 -1.49 -10.02
C ARG A 125 -4.57 -0.79 -9.12
N CYS A 126 -4.01 0.30 -9.61
CA CYS A 126 -3.12 1.18 -8.86
C CYS A 126 -3.96 2.23 -8.13
N VAL A 127 -4.49 1.87 -6.95
CA VAL A 127 -5.33 2.77 -6.16
C VAL A 127 -4.44 3.74 -5.39
N ARG A 128 -4.60 5.05 -5.71
CA ARG A 128 -3.89 6.14 -5.03
C ARG A 128 -4.84 6.77 -4.02
N GLN A 129 -4.46 6.75 -2.75
CA GLN A 129 -5.24 7.25 -1.63
C GLN A 129 -4.49 8.38 -0.94
N PRO A 130 -4.83 9.67 -1.20
CA PRO A 130 -4.36 10.77 -0.36
C PRO A 130 -4.89 10.58 1.06
N ILE A 131 -4.10 10.95 2.07
CA ILE A 131 -4.48 10.77 3.48
C ILE A 131 -4.45 12.14 4.17
N LYS A 132 -5.55 12.88 4.02
CA LYS A 132 -5.70 14.25 4.52
C LYS A 132 -6.53 14.33 5.80
N ASN A 133 -7.52 13.47 5.96
CA ASN A 133 -8.52 13.48 7.03
C ASN A 133 -8.86 12.07 7.51
N ASP A 134 -9.78 11.95 8.46
CA ASP A 134 -10.16 10.66 9.04
C ASP A 134 -10.86 9.73 8.04
N MET A 135 -11.65 10.27 7.11
CA MET A 135 -12.32 9.48 6.07
C MET A 135 -11.30 8.89 5.10
N ASP A 136 -10.29 9.67 4.70
CA ASP A 136 -9.19 9.19 3.88
C ASP A 136 -8.40 8.10 4.61
N TYR A 137 -8.15 8.30 5.90
CA TYR A 137 -7.45 7.33 6.73
C TYR A 137 -8.24 6.02 6.88
N ALA A 138 -9.56 6.10 7.14
CA ALA A 138 -10.43 4.92 7.18
C ALA A 138 -10.43 4.17 5.84
N SER A 139 -10.52 4.89 4.72
CA SER A 139 -10.43 4.32 3.38
C SER A 139 -9.10 3.61 3.14
N PHE A 140 -8.00 4.21 3.59
CA PHE A 140 -6.68 3.60 3.54
C PHE A 140 -6.61 2.29 4.35
N GLN A 141 -7.14 2.29 5.58
CA GLN A 141 -7.16 1.09 6.43
C GLN A 141 -7.91 -0.07 5.76
N VAL A 142 -9.05 0.21 5.13
CA VAL A 142 -9.82 -0.80 4.38
C VAL A 142 -9.01 -1.37 3.21
N LEU A 143 -8.37 -0.52 2.40
CA LEU A 143 -7.53 -0.97 1.28
C LEU A 143 -6.37 -1.85 1.75
N ILE A 144 -5.71 -1.48 2.85
CA ILE A 144 -4.59 -2.23 3.42
C ILE A 144 -5.07 -3.57 4.00
N GLY A 145 -6.22 -3.59 4.69
CA GLY A 145 -6.83 -4.81 5.20
C GLY A 145 -7.07 -5.84 4.10
N LEU A 146 -7.68 -5.41 2.99
CA LEU A 146 -7.91 -6.25 1.81
C LEU A 146 -6.60 -6.77 1.21
N LYS A 147 -5.61 -5.88 1.06
CA LYS A 147 -4.31 -6.25 0.51
C LYS A 147 -3.58 -7.25 1.40
N ALA A 148 -3.54 -7.03 2.70
CA ALA A 148 -2.90 -7.92 3.66
C ALA A 148 -3.55 -9.31 3.66
N SER A 149 -4.89 -9.36 3.66
CA SER A 149 -5.66 -10.63 3.59
C SER A 149 -5.36 -11.40 2.32
N ALA A 150 -5.37 -10.73 1.16
CA ALA A 150 -5.05 -11.36 -0.13
C ALA A 150 -3.61 -11.90 -0.17
N LEU A 151 -2.64 -11.18 0.39
CA LEU A 151 -1.24 -11.63 0.43
C LEU A 151 -1.06 -12.83 1.36
N ARG A 152 -1.76 -12.87 2.50
CA ARG A 152 -1.75 -14.02 3.43
C ARG A 152 -2.40 -15.25 2.81
N ALA A 153 -3.54 -15.10 2.14
CA ALA A 153 -4.20 -16.20 1.43
C ALA A 153 -3.29 -16.80 0.34
N LYS A 154 -2.60 -15.97 -0.44
CA LYS A 154 -1.62 -16.44 -1.44
C LYS A 154 -0.46 -17.20 -0.82
N LYS A 155 0.01 -16.78 0.37
CA LYS A 155 1.08 -17.48 1.11
C LYS A 155 0.59 -18.83 1.62
N ALA A 156 -0.61 -18.91 2.19
CA ALA A 156 -1.21 -20.16 2.67
C ALA A 156 -1.41 -21.18 1.54
N ALA A 157 -1.88 -20.71 0.37
CA ALA A 157 -2.09 -21.57 -0.81
C ALA A 157 -0.77 -22.13 -1.40
N LYS A 158 0.38 -21.50 -1.14
CA LYS A 158 1.70 -21.93 -1.60
C LYS A 158 2.45 -22.80 -0.58
N ALA A 159 1.94 -22.91 0.65
CA ALA A 159 2.53 -23.79 1.63
C ALA A 159 2.35 -25.25 1.20
N PRO A 160 3.40 -26.10 1.25
CA PRO A 160 3.25 -27.52 0.92
C PRO A 160 2.19 -28.12 1.85
N LYS A 161 1.23 -28.85 1.25
CA LYS A 161 0.30 -29.66 2.04
C LYS A 161 1.16 -30.65 2.82
N LYS A 162 1.18 -30.56 4.15
CA LYS A 162 1.76 -31.61 4.99
C LYS A 162 0.98 -32.88 4.66
N GLU A 163 1.66 -33.88 4.08
CA GLU A 163 1.07 -35.22 3.95
C GLU A 163 0.65 -35.69 5.34
N PRO A 164 -0.52 -36.31 5.49
CA PRO A 164 -0.90 -36.91 6.75
C PRO A 164 0.14 -37.97 7.08
N VAL A 165 0.80 -37.82 8.21
CA VAL A 165 1.72 -38.85 8.76
C VAL A 165 0.87 -40.09 8.96
N ASN A 166 1.14 -41.13 8.18
CA ASN A 166 0.46 -42.41 8.26
C ASN A 166 0.94 -43.11 9.56
N LEU A 167 0.16 -42.98 10.64
CA LEU A 167 0.44 -43.53 11.97
C LEU A 167 0.30 -45.06 12.05
N ASN A 168 0.18 -45.78 10.92
CA ASN A 168 -0.11 -47.21 10.86
C ASN A 168 1.12 -48.13 10.73
N GLU A 169 2.36 -47.61 10.83
CA GLU A 169 3.54 -48.50 10.73
C GLU A 169 4.29 -48.76 12.05
N ALA A 170 3.64 -48.59 13.19
CA ALA A 170 4.27 -48.87 14.49
C ALA A 170 3.53 -49.88 15.37
N VAL A 171 2.95 -50.93 14.77
CA VAL A 171 2.48 -52.10 15.54
C VAL A 171 2.73 -53.36 14.73
N VAL A 172 3.96 -53.86 14.65
CA VAL A 172 4.32 -55.28 14.56
C VAL A 172 5.80 -55.40 14.92
N LYS A 173 6.12 -55.64 16.17
CA LYS A 173 7.10 -56.67 16.60
C LYS A 173 7.04 -56.85 18.11
#